data_79989e660754ac851e30687a12cee918
#
_entry.id   79989e660754ac851e30687a12cee918
#
_cell.length_a   1.000
_cell.length_b   1.000
_cell.length_c   1.000
_cell.angle_alpha   90.00
_cell.angle_beta   90.00
_cell.angle_gamma   90.00
#
_symmetry.space_group_name_H-M   'P 1'
#
loop_
_entity.id
_entity.type
_entity.pdbx_description
1 polymer ?
#
loop_
_entity_poly.entity_id
_entity_poly.type
_entity_poly.pdbx_seq_one_letter_code
_entity_poly.pdbx_strand_id
1 'polypeptide(L)'
;MIVKNESHIIERCLQSVYHLIDSWCIVDTGSTDGTQEIIKNFLKDKPGELIERPWVNFGHNRNEALGYAAKWGEWILLTDADMVLVDDGFDKNILDENIDGYDVVQDNHGTRYYNFRILNAKRDWRCIGVTHEFYSPADGLRNRERTDKLWFNDISDGGSKGDKFERDIKLLEQGILDEPDNHRYMFYLAQSYRDTAQWDKAIHWYGRCANEDKWDEEAWFADYMVGWSMTNRGDELKDIAAHMLSCWMRRPWRAEPIFHLAMMFKNKQMWHQSYQLLKSCATMPYPNQDILFVTAGVYEWQSLDEFAVACYWVGKFDECAVAAAKLINSPSTPPEHLVRIRKNLWFAEKEMGAYSEENLRNFLTEVKNNVENKYTTHAERTEVSDIHGV
;
A
#
# COMPACT_ATOMS: atom_id res chain seq x y z
N MET A 1 -10.94 5.24 20.01
CA MET A 1 -11.57 4.54 18.87
C MET A 1 -12.82 5.27 18.45
N ILE A 2 -13.20 5.24 17.16
CA ILE A 2 -14.56 5.53 16.67
C ILE A 2 -15.16 4.25 16.11
N VAL A 3 -16.47 4.02 16.28
CA VAL A 3 -17.16 2.80 15.83
C VAL A 3 -18.50 3.11 15.19
N LYS A 4 -18.95 2.22 14.28
CA LYS A 4 -20.31 2.19 13.77
C LYS A 4 -20.64 0.81 13.18
N ASN A 5 -21.60 0.10 13.81
CA ASN A 5 -22.08 -1.22 13.36
C ASN A 5 -20.97 -2.28 13.25
N GLU A 6 -20.24 -2.48 14.34
CA GLU A 6 -19.09 -3.40 14.43
C GLU A 6 -19.35 -4.58 15.39
N SER A 7 -20.65 -4.91 15.66
CA SER A 7 -21.04 -5.93 16.64
C SER A 7 -20.39 -7.30 16.40
N HIS A 8 -20.10 -7.65 15.14
CA HIS A 8 -19.53 -8.94 14.75
C HIS A 8 -18.01 -9.06 14.97
N ILE A 9 -17.29 -7.94 15.20
CA ILE A 9 -15.81 -7.93 15.30
C ILE A 9 -15.28 -7.17 16.52
N ILE A 10 -16.06 -6.26 17.10
CA ILE A 10 -15.57 -5.35 18.15
C ILE A 10 -15.01 -6.10 19.37
N GLU A 11 -15.63 -7.21 19.78
CA GLU A 11 -15.17 -8.00 20.93
C GLU A 11 -13.75 -8.56 20.69
N ARG A 12 -13.47 -9.05 19.49
CA ARG A 12 -12.15 -9.54 19.09
C ARG A 12 -11.08 -8.44 19.22
N CYS A 13 -11.38 -7.23 18.75
CA CYS A 13 -10.49 -6.08 18.89
C CYS A 13 -10.26 -5.75 20.37
N LEU A 14 -11.32 -5.60 21.15
CA LEU A 14 -11.23 -5.26 22.58
C LEU A 14 -10.46 -6.32 23.36
N GLN A 15 -10.68 -7.61 23.09
CA GLN A 15 -9.93 -8.71 23.71
C GLN A 15 -8.43 -8.57 23.48
N SER A 16 -8.02 -8.20 22.28
CA SER A 16 -6.60 -8.07 21.92
C SER A 16 -5.88 -6.95 22.67
N VAL A 17 -6.58 -5.86 23.00
CA VAL A 17 -5.98 -4.70 23.68
C VAL A 17 -6.23 -4.68 25.19
N TYR A 18 -7.12 -5.55 25.71
CA TYR A 18 -7.61 -5.49 27.09
C TYR A 18 -6.50 -5.53 28.15
N HIS A 19 -5.48 -6.35 27.96
CA HIS A 19 -4.36 -6.52 28.91
C HIS A 19 -3.47 -5.27 28.97
N LEU A 20 -3.44 -4.49 27.87
CA LEU A 20 -2.55 -3.34 27.75
C LEU A 20 -3.19 -2.03 28.22
N ILE A 21 -4.51 -1.86 28.11
CA ILE A 21 -5.19 -0.61 28.43
C ILE A 21 -5.57 -0.54 29.90
N ASP A 22 -5.45 0.64 30.51
CA ASP A 22 -5.88 0.92 31.88
C ASP A 22 -7.27 1.59 31.92
N SER A 23 -7.61 2.31 30.86
CA SER A 23 -8.88 2.98 30.64
C SER A 23 -9.26 2.98 29.17
N TRP A 24 -10.48 3.37 28.85
CA TRP A 24 -10.96 3.35 27.47
C TRP A 24 -11.87 4.54 27.15
N CYS A 25 -11.85 4.95 25.89
CA CYS A 25 -12.74 5.94 25.31
C CYS A 25 -13.13 5.53 23.90
N ILE A 26 -14.43 5.35 23.68
CA ILE A 26 -14.96 4.95 22.38
C ILE A 26 -16.10 5.89 22.00
N VAL A 27 -16.03 6.45 20.79
CA VAL A 27 -17.11 7.27 20.23
C VAL A 27 -17.91 6.41 19.24
N ASP A 28 -19.16 6.17 19.55
CA ASP A 28 -20.12 5.53 18.67
C ASP A 28 -20.76 6.58 17.75
N THR A 29 -20.72 6.33 16.44
CA THR A 29 -21.22 7.26 15.43
C THR A 29 -22.58 6.87 14.84
N GLY A 30 -23.38 6.16 15.63
CA GLY A 30 -24.75 5.79 15.31
C GLY A 30 -24.90 4.31 14.96
N SER A 31 -24.38 3.42 15.80
CA SER A 31 -24.62 1.97 15.68
C SER A 31 -26.06 1.59 16.01
N THR A 32 -26.58 0.58 15.31
CA THR A 32 -27.93 0.06 15.46
C THR A 32 -27.96 -1.47 15.59
N ASP A 33 -26.81 -2.11 15.70
CA ASP A 33 -26.60 -3.56 15.63
C ASP A 33 -26.22 -4.20 16.99
N GLY A 34 -26.24 -3.41 18.08
CA GLY A 34 -25.85 -3.88 19.41
C GLY A 34 -24.37 -3.65 19.77
N THR A 35 -23.61 -2.97 18.93
CA THR A 35 -22.18 -2.64 19.19
C THR A 35 -22.00 -1.98 20.56
N GLN A 36 -22.87 -1.03 20.94
CA GLN A 36 -22.77 -0.29 22.21
C GLN A 36 -22.88 -1.20 23.44
N GLU A 37 -23.82 -2.16 23.42
CA GLU A 37 -24.03 -3.09 24.51
C GLU A 37 -22.85 -4.05 24.67
N ILE A 38 -22.28 -4.53 23.57
CA ILE A 38 -21.08 -5.38 23.58
C ILE A 38 -19.91 -4.64 24.22
N ILE A 39 -19.64 -3.40 23.81
CA ILE A 39 -18.55 -2.58 24.35
C ILE A 39 -18.74 -2.35 25.87
N LYS A 40 -19.92 -1.91 26.29
CA LYS A 40 -20.23 -1.64 27.73
C LYS A 40 -20.07 -2.89 28.57
N ASN A 41 -20.56 -4.04 28.08
CA ASN A 41 -20.47 -5.31 28.80
C ASN A 41 -19.03 -5.82 28.88
N PHE A 42 -18.27 -5.74 27.80
CA PHE A 42 -16.89 -6.24 27.74
C PHE A 42 -15.96 -5.40 28.65
N LEU A 43 -16.10 -4.09 28.62
CA LEU A 43 -15.22 -3.15 29.32
C LEU A 43 -15.73 -2.69 30.69
N LYS A 44 -16.79 -3.31 31.24
CA LYS A 44 -17.44 -2.93 32.51
C LYS A 44 -16.49 -2.84 33.71
N ASP A 45 -15.42 -3.65 33.72
CA ASP A 45 -14.46 -3.73 34.83
C ASP A 45 -13.26 -2.76 34.67
N LYS A 46 -13.25 -1.96 33.60
CA LYS A 46 -12.23 -0.92 33.36
C LYS A 46 -12.87 0.47 33.33
N PRO A 47 -12.23 1.48 33.91
CA PRO A 47 -12.73 2.85 33.84
C PRO A 47 -12.71 3.34 32.38
N GLY A 48 -13.75 4.06 31.98
CA GLY A 48 -13.87 4.59 30.63
C GLY A 48 -15.29 5.01 30.28
N GLU A 49 -15.48 5.43 29.06
CA GLU A 49 -16.78 5.91 28.60
C GLU A 49 -17.04 5.59 27.13
N LEU A 50 -18.31 5.30 26.83
CA LEU A 50 -18.88 5.24 25.48
C LEU A 50 -19.69 6.52 25.25
N ILE A 51 -19.33 7.25 24.20
CA ILE A 51 -19.93 8.55 23.87
C ILE A 51 -20.62 8.42 22.52
N GLU A 52 -21.90 8.74 22.47
CA GLU A 52 -22.65 8.72 21.22
C GLU A 52 -22.57 10.10 20.57
N ARG A 53 -22.17 10.13 19.29
CA ARG A 53 -22.04 11.34 18.46
C ARG A 53 -22.60 11.07 17.06
N PRO A 54 -23.21 12.09 16.42
CA PRO A 54 -23.55 11.94 15.01
C PRO A 54 -22.29 11.82 14.16
N TRP A 55 -22.37 11.01 13.10
CA TRP A 55 -21.35 10.96 12.09
C TRP A 55 -21.26 12.29 11.31
N VAL A 56 -20.04 12.83 11.20
CA VAL A 56 -19.71 13.98 10.35
C VAL A 56 -18.69 13.56 9.29
N ASN A 57 -17.46 13.27 9.71
CA ASN A 57 -16.37 12.69 8.91
C ASN A 57 -15.33 12.07 9.84
N PHE A 58 -14.34 11.38 9.27
CA PHE A 58 -13.32 10.71 10.08
C PHE A 58 -12.53 11.67 10.97
N GLY A 59 -12.01 12.78 10.41
CA GLY A 59 -11.23 13.74 11.19
C GLY A 59 -12.04 14.36 12.32
N HIS A 60 -13.29 14.76 12.08
CA HIS A 60 -14.16 15.35 13.09
C HIS A 60 -14.39 14.38 14.25
N ASN A 61 -14.88 13.17 13.97
CA ASN A 61 -15.23 12.24 15.02
C ASN A 61 -14.01 11.65 15.74
N ARG A 62 -12.86 11.52 15.06
CA ARG A 62 -11.59 11.17 15.70
C ARG A 62 -11.06 12.30 16.59
N ASN A 63 -11.25 13.56 16.24
CA ASN A 63 -10.92 14.71 17.11
C ASN A 63 -11.77 14.74 18.37
N GLU A 64 -13.08 14.44 18.26
CA GLU A 64 -13.92 14.28 19.45
C GLU A 64 -13.39 13.15 20.32
N ALA A 65 -13.09 11.98 19.75
CA ALA A 65 -12.54 10.83 20.49
C ALA A 65 -11.21 11.16 21.20
N LEU A 66 -10.30 11.88 20.53
CA LEU A 66 -9.04 12.34 21.13
C LEU A 66 -9.27 13.28 22.31
N GLY A 67 -10.17 14.27 22.17
CA GLY A 67 -10.49 15.22 23.22
C GLY A 67 -11.10 14.57 24.48
N TYR A 68 -11.86 13.48 24.30
CA TYR A 68 -12.35 12.67 25.43
C TYR A 68 -11.25 11.78 25.99
N ALA A 69 -10.50 11.07 25.15
CA ALA A 69 -9.46 10.12 25.57
C ALA A 69 -8.34 10.78 26.38
N ALA A 70 -7.96 12.01 26.07
CA ALA A 70 -6.92 12.76 26.78
C ALA A 70 -7.19 12.96 28.28
N LYS A 71 -8.44 12.74 28.74
CA LYS A 71 -8.81 12.85 30.16
C LYS A 71 -8.56 11.57 30.96
N TRP A 72 -8.33 10.45 30.26
CA TRP A 72 -8.32 9.11 30.84
C TRP A 72 -6.95 8.51 31.07
N GLY A 73 -5.88 9.09 30.49
CA GLY A 73 -4.54 8.53 30.62
C GLY A 73 -3.45 9.47 30.11
N GLU A 74 -2.20 9.08 30.37
CA GLU A 74 -1.02 9.83 29.89
C GLU A 74 -0.68 9.49 28.44
N TRP A 75 -1.12 8.32 27.97
CA TRP A 75 -0.90 7.83 26.63
C TRP A 75 -2.21 7.33 26.00
N ILE A 76 -2.36 7.55 24.71
CA ILE A 76 -3.55 7.13 23.94
C ILE A 76 -3.11 6.09 22.93
N LEU A 77 -3.67 4.88 23.01
CA LEU A 77 -3.54 3.86 21.97
C LEU A 77 -4.68 4.01 20.95
N LEU A 78 -4.33 4.28 19.71
CA LEU A 78 -5.27 4.37 18.59
C LEU A 78 -5.52 2.97 18.01
N THR A 79 -6.78 2.54 17.96
CA THR A 79 -7.18 1.28 17.33
C THR A 79 -8.48 1.44 16.58
N ASP A 80 -8.69 0.62 15.56
CA ASP A 80 -9.92 0.48 14.79
C ASP A 80 -10.54 -0.91 15.06
N ALA A 81 -11.84 -1.07 14.90
CA ALA A 81 -12.57 -2.27 15.31
C ALA A 81 -12.14 -3.55 14.56
N ASP A 82 -11.65 -3.39 13.34
CA ASP A 82 -11.18 -4.47 12.47
C ASP A 82 -9.70 -4.83 12.65
N MET A 83 -9.07 -4.31 13.70
CA MET A 83 -7.67 -4.58 14.05
C MET A 83 -7.54 -5.51 15.24
N VAL A 84 -6.53 -6.34 15.22
CA VAL A 84 -6.10 -7.21 16.33
C VAL A 84 -4.69 -6.82 16.73
N LEU A 85 -4.52 -6.38 17.98
CA LEU A 85 -3.21 -6.08 18.54
C LEU A 85 -2.49 -7.39 18.87
N VAL A 86 -1.22 -7.46 18.49
CA VAL A 86 -0.28 -8.51 18.91
C VAL A 86 0.80 -7.88 19.77
N ASP A 87 1.00 -8.44 20.95
CA ASP A 87 1.98 -7.98 21.94
C ASP A 87 3.16 -8.97 21.96
N ASP A 88 4.31 -8.52 21.47
CA ASP A 88 5.58 -9.27 21.44
C ASP A 88 6.50 -8.85 22.62
N GLY A 89 5.90 -8.61 23.78
CA GLY A 89 6.60 -8.24 25.02
C GLY A 89 6.81 -6.73 25.15
N PHE A 90 5.77 -5.95 24.88
CA PHE A 90 5.79 -4.51 25.05
C PHE A 90 5.82 -4.14 26.52
N ASP A 91 6.81 -3.30 26.90
CA ASP A 91 6.91 -2.72 28.23
C ASP A 91 6.51 -1.24 28.18
N LYS A 92 5.46 -0.87 28.93
CA LYS A 92 5.01 0.53 29.02
C LYS A 92 6.09 1.49 29.55
N ASN A 93 7.12 0.99 30.21
CA ASN A 93 8.25 1.80 30.71
C ASN A 93 9.11 2.40 29.58
N ILE A 94 8.96 1.96 28.32
CA ILE A 94 9.61 2.61 27.18
C ILE A 94 8.95 3.95 26.80
N LEU A 95 7.74 4.22 27.29
CA LEU A 95 6.99 5.43 26.96
C LEU A 95 7.61 6.63 27.67
N ASP A 96 8.44 7.39 26.94
CA ASP A 96 9.12 8.58 27.42
C ASP A 96 8.26 9.83 27.20
N GLU A 97 8.01 10.61 28.26
CA GLU A 97 7.19 11.82 28.22
C GLU A 97 7.73 12.91 27.28
N ASN A 98 9.01 12.85 26.89
CA ASN A 98 9.62 13.74 25.91
C ASN A 98 9.33 13.33 24.44
N ILE A 99 8.74 12.17 24.23
CA ILE A 99 8.34 11.65 22.93
C ILE A 99 6.88 12.00 22.67
N ASP A 100 6.60 12.54 21.48
CA ASP A 100 5.22 12.89 21.10
C ASP A 100 4.37 11.65 20.85
N GLY A 101 4.97 10.58 20.34
CA GLY A 101 4.30 9.30 20.16
C GLY A 101 5.13 8.29 19.40
N TYR A 102 4.56 7.09 19.25
CA TYR A 102 5.26 5.95 18.69
C TYR A 102 4.54 5.38 17.46
N ASP A 103 5.34 5.11 16.44
CA ASP A 103 4.93 4.26 15.34
C ASP A 103 4.92 2.79 15.77
N VAL A 104 3.87 2.10 15.38
CA VAL A 104 3.67 0.67 15.59
C VAL A 104 3.54 0.00 14.23
N VAL A 105 4.06 -1.20 14.08
CA VAL A 105 3.91 -1.97 12.83
C VAL A 105 2.44 -2.30 12.62
N GLN A 106 1.96 -2.08 11.41
CA GLN A 106 0.66 -2.55 10.93
C GLN A 106 0.89 -3.53 9.79
N ASP A 107 0.28 -4.71 9.87
CA ASP A 107 0.29 -5.74 8.84
C ASP A 107 -1.10 -5.78 8.19
N ASN A 108 -1.17 -5.48 6.92
CA ASN A 108 -2.37 -5.60 6.12
C ASN A 108 -2.13 -6.66 5.04
N HIS A 109 -2.63 -7.86 5.29
CA HIS A 109 -2.51 -9.00 4.37
C HIS A 109 -1.07 -9.25 3.87
N GLY A 110 -0.09 -9.17 4.77
CA GLY A 110 1.34 -9.37 4.48
C GLY A 110 2.09 -8.11 4.05
N THR A 111 1.41 -6.98 3.89
CA THR A 111 2.06 -5.68 3.69
C THR A 111 2.29 -5.02 5.03
N ARG A 112 3.56 -4.93 5.44
CA ARG A 112 3.96 -4.33 6.71
C ARG A 112 4.46 -2.91 6.52
N TYR A 113 3.96 -2.01 7.36
CA TYR A 113 4.39 -0.61 7.42
C TYR A 113 4.23 -0.04 8.83
N TYR A 114 4.95 1.04 9.12
CA TYR A 114 4.80 1.75 10.38
C TYR A 114 3.64 2.73 10.31
N ASN A 115 2.78 2.71 11.34
CA ASN A 115 1.67 3.64 11.49
C ASN A 115 1.66 4.24 12.89
N PHE A 116 1.31 5.52 12.99
CA PHE A 116 1.33 6.25 14.23
C PHE A 116 0.13 5.85 15.10
N ARG A 117 0.39 5.09 16.17
CA ARG A 117 -0.68 4.44 16.95
C ARG A 117 -0.64 4.74 18.44
N ILE A 118 0.47 5.25 19.01
CA ILE A 118 0.57 5.61 20.42
C ILE A 118 0.88 7.10 20.50
N LEU A 119 0.03 7.87 21.19
CA LEU A 119 0.12 9.31 21.29
C LEU A 119 0.30 9.74 22.75
N ASN A 120 1.19 10.69 23.01
CA ASN A 120 1.33 11.33 24.33
C ASN A 120 0.14 12.25 24.57
N ALA A 121 -0.70 11.95 25.56
CA ALA A 121 -1.92 12.68 25.84
C ALA A 121 -1.71 14.11 26.39
N LYS A 122 -0.47 14.46 26.79
CA LYS A 122 -0.11 15.83 27.21
C LYS A 122 -0.04 16.82 26.03
N ARG A 123 -0.07 16.32 24.78
CA ARG A 123 -0.04 17.15 23.56
C ARG A 123 -1.45 17.38 23.00
N ASP A 124 -1.68 18.57 22.44
CA ASP A 124 -2.95 18.90 21.75
C ASP A 124 -2.98 18.27 20.35
N TRP A 125 -3.42 17.03 20.27
CA TRP A 125 -3.48 16.27 19.02
C TRP A 125 -4.65 16.67 18.15
N ARG A 126 -4.40 16.71 16.86
CA ARG A 126 -5.37 16.91 15.80
C ARG A 126 -5.33 15.74 14.83
N CYS A 127 -6.49 15.22 14.52
CA CYS A 127 -6.71 14.33 13.37
C CYS A 127 -7.10 15.21 12.17
N ILE A 128 -6.23 15.26 11.17
CA ILE A 128 -6.35 16.18 10.04
C ILE A 128 -6.76 15.39 8.80
N GLY A 129 -7.87 15.78 8.19
CA GLY A 129 -8.43 15.18 6.99
C GLY A 129 -9.86 14.64 7.19
N VAL A 130 -10.72 14.85 6.20
CA VAL A 130 -12.11 14.32 6.20
C VAL A 130 -12.15 12.81 6.01
N THR A 131 -11.17 12.27 5.30
CA THR A 131 -10.76 10.86 5.16
C THR A 131 -9.27 10.82 4.82
N HIS A 132 -8.62 9.65 4.84
CA HIS A 132 -7.16 9.52 4.71
C HIS A 132 -6.40 10.44 5.67
N GLU A 133 -6.92 10.52 6.87
CA GLU A 133 -6.47 11.41 7.92
C GLU A 133 -5.10 11.00 8.49
N PHE A 134 -4.43 11.97 9.08
CA PHE A 134 -3.20 11.75 9.85
C PHE A 134 -3.25 12.54 11.17
N TYR A 135 -2.42 12.15 12.11
CA TYR A 135 -2.35 12.79 13.42
C TYR A 135 -1.14 13.72 13.51
N SER A 136 -1.36 14.93 14.02
CA SER A 136 -0.31 15.90 14.30
C SER A 136 -0.66 16.73 15.53
N PRO A 137 0.30 17.04 16.41
CA PRO A 137 0.07 18.03 17.46
C PRO A 137 -0.17 19.41 16.85
N ALA A 138 -0.99 20.25 17.53
CA ALA A 138 -1.32 21.60 17.05
C ALA A 138 -0.08 22.49 16.87
N ASP A 139 0.95 22.28 17.70
CA ASP A 139 2.24 22.99 17.67
C ASP A 139 3.34 22.27 16.89
N GLY A 140 2.97 21.27 16.08
CA GLY A 140 3.85 20.45 15.24
C GLY A 140 4.47 19.26 15.95
N LEU A 141 4.84 18.26 15.17
CA LEU A 141 5.51 17.06 15.64
C LEU A 141 7.01 17.35 15.86
N ARG A 142 7.53 16.96 17.02
CA ARG A 142 8.93 17.18 17.41
C ARG A 142 9.73 15.90 17.46
N ASN A 143 9.25 14.95 18.28
CA ASN A 143 9.93 13.70 18.56
C ASN A 143 9.00 12.52 18.30
N ARG A 144 9.44 11.59 17.45
CA ARG A 144 8.69 10.40 17.08
C ARG A 144 9.62 9.20 17.11
N GLU A 145 9.21 8.14 17.75
CA GLU A 145 9.96 6.88 17.82
C GLU A 145 9.17 5.72 17.24
N ARG A 146 9.81 4.57 17.14
CA ARG A 146 9.23 3.32 16.62
C ARG A 146 9.35 2.22 17.65
N THR A 147 8.32 1.37 17.70
CA THR A 147 8.39 0.11 18.43
C THR A 147 7.90 -1.03 17.53
N ASP A 148 8.63 -2.14 17.54
CA ASP A 148 8.26 -3.40 16.91
C ASP A 148 7.77 -4.45 17.92
N LYS A 149 7.66 -4.04 19.21
CA LYS A 149 7.13 -4.88 20.30
C LYS A 149 5.62 -4.95 20.36
N LEU A 150 4.96 -4.04 19.64
CA LEU A 150 3.52 -4.08 19.35
C LEU A 150 3.31 -4.02 17.86
N TRP A 151 2.34 -4.76 17.35
CA TRP A 151 1.91 -4.62 15.99
C TRP A 151 0.42 -4.93 15.84
N PHE A 152 -0.20 -4.33 14.85
CA PHE A 152 -1.60 -4.57 14.51
C PHE A 152 -1.72 -5.46 13.29
N ASN A 153 -2.50 -6.55 13.42
CA ASN A 153 -3.02 -7.28 12.29
C ASN A 153 -4.32 -6.59 11.83
N ASP A 154 -4.27 -5.93 10.70
CA ASP A 154 -5.43 -5.30 10.05
C ASP A 154 -6.15 -6.34 9.20
N ILE A 155 -7.21 -6.93 9.76
CA ILE A 155 -8.00 -7.97 9.11
C ILE A 155 -8.88 -7.38 8.00
N SER A 156 -9.15 -6.08 8.10
CA SER A 156 -9.89 -5.36 7.08
C SER A 156 -11.33 -5.86 6.86
N ASP A 157 -12.02 -6.38 7.89
CA ASP A 157 -13.39 -6.90 7.85
C ASP A 157 -14.44 -5.98 8.50
N GLY A 158 -14.08 -4.70 8.76
CA GLY A 158 -14.99 -3.70 9.33
C GLY A 158 -16.15 -3.31 8.43
N GLY A 159 -17.28 -2.91 9.06
CA GLY A 159 -18.54 -2.59 8.37
C GLY A 159 -18.50 -1.37 7.43
N SER A 160 -17.46 -0.55 7.50
CA SER A 160 -17.34 0.67 6.70
C SER A 160 -16.85 0.45 5.26
N LYS A 161 -16.66 -0.78 4.80
CA LYS A 161 -15.97 -1.09 3.53
C LYS A 161 -16.86 -1.24 2.30
N GLY A 162 -18.16 -1.47 2.46
CA GLY A 162 -19.07 -1.74 1.34
C GLY A 162 -19.09 -0.61 0.28
N ASP A 163 -19.20 0.65 0.70
CA ASP A 163 -19.30 1.82 -0.17
C ASP A 163 -18.12 2.79 0.04
N LYS A 164 -16.92 2.24 0.33
CA LYS A 164 -15.76 3.05 0.72
C LYS A 164 -15.45 4.16 -0.28
N PHE A 165 -15.29 3.83 -1.54
CA PHE A 165 -14.87 4.79 -2.55
C PHE A 165 -15.92 5.87 -2.81
N GLU A 166 -17.23 5.53 -2.85
CA GLU A 166 -18.28 6.52 -3.03
C GLU A 166 -18.40 7.45 -1.82
N ARG A 167 -18.25 6.93 -0.62
CA ARG A 167 -18.21 7.71 0.61
C ARG A 167 -17.02 8.65 0.62
N ASP A 168 -15.82 8.15 0.30
CA ASP A 168 -14.60 8.94 0.29
C ASP A 168 -14.65 10.05 -0.76
N ILE A 169 -15.23 9.79 -1.94
CA ILE A 169 -15.50 10.83 -2.95
C ILE A 169 -16.36 11.94 -2.36
N LYS A 170 -17.51 11.61 -1.75
CA LYS A 170 -18.42 12.61 -1.18
C LYS A 170 -17.77 13.44 -0.08
N LEU A 171 -17.00 12.79 0.82
CA LEU A 171 -16.29 13.49 1.88
C LEU A 171 -15.22 14.44 1.33
N LEU A 172 -14.47 13.99 0.32
CA LEU A 172 -13.40 14.78 -0.28
C LEU A 172 -13.95 15.92 -1.17
N GLU A 173 -15.02 15.69 -1.92
CA GLU A 173 -15.70 16.76 -2.66
C GLU A 173 -16.18 17.87 -1.69
N GLN A 174 -16.81 17.50 -0.57
CA GLN A 174 -17.20 18.46 0.45
C GLN A 174 -15.98 19.12 1.10
N GLY A 175 -14.95 18.34 1.44
CA GLY A 175 -13.71 18.87 2.02
C GLY A 175 -13.02 19.91 1.13
N ILE A 176 -13.05 19.73 -0.19
CA ILE A 176 -12.51 20.72 -1.15
C ILE A 176 -13.38 21.98 -1.23
N LEU A 177 -14.70 21.85 -1.05
CA LEU A 177 -15.56 23.05 -0.97
C LEU A 177 -15.25 23.87 0.29
N ASP A 178 -14.96 23.20 1.40
CA ASP A 178 -14.62 23.84 2.66
C ASP A 178 -13.18 24.39 2.67
N GLU A 179 -12.25 23.67 2.04
CA GLU A 179 -10.82 23.98 1.94
C GLU A 179 -10.34 23.86 0.49
N PRO A 180 -10.59 24.86 -0.39
CA PRO A 180 -10.34 24.76 -1.84
C PRO A 180 -8.88 24.51 -2.24
N ASP A 181 -7.92 24.90 -1.39
CA ASP A 181 -6.47 24.76 -1.61
C ASP A 181 -5.86 23.57 -0.86
N ASN A 182 -6.70 22.67 -0.36
CA ASN A 182 -6.21 21.48 0.33
C ASN A 182 -5.75 20.42 -0.69
N HIS A 183 -4.45 20.38 -0.90
CA HIS A 183 -3.75 19.46 -1.82
C HIS A 183 -4.04 17.99 -1.54
N ARG A 184 -3.99 17.62 -0.26
CA ARG A 184 -4.23 16.25 0.16
C ARG A 184 -5.63 15.77 -0.24
N TYR A 185 -6.64 16.64 -0.12
CA TYR A 185 -8.00 16.29 -0.57
C TYR A 185 -8.07 16.12 -2.09
N MET A 186 -7.40 16.99 -2.86
CA MET A 186 -7.34 16.85 -4.32
C MET A 186 -6.69 15.53 -4.73
N PHE A 187 -5.57 15.17 -4.08
CA PHE A 187 -4.83 13.95 -4.37
C PHE A 187 -5.68 12.69 -4.09
N TYR A 188 -6.27 12.59 -2.90
CA TYR A 188 -7.09 11.44 -2.54
C TYR A 188 -8.43 11.38 -3.28
N LEU A 189 -8.99 12.53 -3.67
CA LEU A 189 -10.16 12.58 -4.55
C LEU A 189 -9.82 12.03 -5.94
N ALA A 190 -8.67 12.41 -6.48
CA ALA A 190 -8.18 11.86 -7.75
C ALA A 190 -7.98 10.34 -7.66
N GLN A 191 -7.40 9.83 -6.55
CA GLN A 191 -7.26 8.39 -6.32
C GLN A 191 -8.62 7.68 -6.26
N SER A 192 -9.59 8.24 -5.52
CA SER A 192 -10.93 7.65 -5.39
C SER A 192 -11.67 7.60 -6.73
N TYR A 193 -11.52 8.63 -7.57
CA TYR A 193 -12.04 8.61 -8.92
C TYR A 193 -11.34 7.59 -9.81
N ARG A 194 -10.02 7.44 -9.68
CA ARG A 194 -9.25 6.38 -10.37
C ARG A 194 -9.76 5.00 -9.99
N ASP A 195 -9.94 4.74 -8.69
CA ASP A 195 -10.32 3.43 -8.14
C ASP A 195 -11.77 3.05 -8.52
N THR A 196 -12.58 4.05 -8.87
CA THR A 196 -13.94 3.88 -9.42
C THR A 196 -13.99 4.02 -10.95
N ALA A 197 -12.85 4.02 -11.64
CA ALA A 197 -12.72 4.14 -13.09
C ALA A 197 -13.36 5.41 -13.69
N GLN A 198 -13.49 6.48 -12.91
CA GLN A 198 -13.96 7.79 -13.38
C GLN A 198 -12.77 8.60 -13.94
N TRP A 199 -12.21 8.13 -15.07
CA TRP A 199 -10.91 8.58 -15.61
C TRP A 199 -10.84 10.09 -15.88
N ASP A 200 -11.89 10.71 -16.42
CA ASP A 200 -11.90 12.16 -16.71
C ASP A 200 -11.73 12.99 -15.43
N LYS A 201 -12.43 12.58 -14.37
CA LYS A 201 -12.33 13.26 -13.08
C LYS A 201 -10.98 13.00 -12.41
N ALA A 202 -10.47 11.76 -12.50
CA ALA A 202 -9.14 11.42 -11.99
C ALA A 202 -8.07 12.29 -12.67
N ILE A 203 -8.08 12.39 -14.00
CA ILE A 203 -7.15 13.22 -14.77
C ILE A 203 -7.25 14.68 -14.35
N HIS A 204 -8.48 15.19 -14.19
CA HIS A 204 -8.70 16.59 -13.78
C HIS A 204 -8.05 16.87 -12.41
N TRP A 205 -8.34 16.04 -11.41
CA TRP A 205 -7.88 16.29 -10.05
C TRP A 205 -6.37 15.99 -9.86
N TYR A 206 -5.85 14.92 -10.47
CA TYR A 206 -4.41 14.69 -10.51
C TYR A 206 -3.67 15.82 -11.24
N GLY A 207 -4.22 16.33 -12.35
CA GLY A 207 -3.64 17.45 -13.08
C GLY A 207 -3.61 18.74 -12.25
N ARG A 208 -4.62 19.00 -11.42
CA ARG A 208 -4.59 20.11 -10.45
C ARG A 208 -3.45 19.89 -9.44
N CYS A 209 -3.38 18.71 -8.85
CA CYS A 209 -2.37 18.35 -7.87
C CYS A 209 -0.94 18.48 -8.43
N ALA A 210 -0.73 18.06 -9.68
CA ALA A 210 0.56 18.09 -10.37
C ALA A 210 1.10 19.52 -10.63
N ASN A 211 0.21 20.51 -10.69
CA ASN A 211 0.55 21.91 -10.96
C ASN A 211 0.75 22.77 -9.71
N GLU A 212 0.58 22.17 -8.53
CA GLU A 212 0.75 22.90 -7.28
C GLU A 212 2.19 22.78 -6.75
N ASP A 213 2.67 23.85 -6.14
CA ASP A 213 4.07 23.97 -5.68
C ASP A 213 4.17 23.68 -4.17
N LYS A 214 3.83 22.43 -3.75
CA LYS A 214 3.91 22.05 -2.34
C LYS A 214 4.92 20.92 -2.11
N TRP A 215 4.49 19.68 -2.22
CA TRP A 215 5.40 18.54 -2.12
C TRP A 215 5.70 18.02 -3.51
N ASP A 216 6.91 18.34 -4.01
CA ASP A 216 7.32 18.04 -5.39
C ASP A 216 7.18 16.54 -5.76
N GLU A 217 7.40 15.64 -4.80
CA GLU A 217 7.27 14.20 -5.05
C GLU A 217 5.79 13.78 -5.24
N GLU A 218 4.87 14.34 -4.45
CA GLU A 218 3.42 14.10 -4.61
C GLU A 218 2.91 14.72 -5.91
N ALA A 219 3.33 15.93 -6.23
CA ALA A 219 2.98 16.60 -7.48
C ALA A 219 3.47 15.83 -8.71
N TRP A 220 4.70 15.31 -8.66
CA TRP A 220 5.25 14.46 -9.71
C TRP A 220 4.48 13.13 -9.82
N PHE A 221 4.16 12.48 -8.69
CA PHE A 221 3.40 11.25 -8.72
C PHE A 221 1.98 11.47 -9.27
N ALA A 222 1.34 12.59 -8.92
CA ALA A 222 0.06 12.98 -9.50
C ALA A 222 0.15 13.15 -11.04
N ASP A 223 1.22 13.77 -11.54
CA ASP A 223 1.49 13.91 -12.97
C ASP A 223 1.65 12.54 -13.66
N TYR A 224 2.40 11.62 -13.04
CA TYR A 224 2.48 10.24 -13.52
C TYR A 224 1.11 9.55 -13.57
N MET A 225 0.27 9.75 -12.56
CA MET A 225 -1.07 9.19 -12.49
C MET A 225 -2.06 9.80 -13.50
N VAL A 226 -1.81 11.01 -13.98
CA VAL A 226 -2.52 11.56 -15.15
C VAL A 226 -2.27 10.67 -16.37
N GLY A 227 -1.02 10.40 -16.71
CA GLY A 227 -0.66 9.55 -17.85
C GLY A 227 -1.15 8.10 -17.70
N TRP A 228 -1.12 7.56 -16.48
CA TRP A 228 -1.69 6.26 -16.18
C TRP A 228 -3.21 6.23 -16.41
N SER A 229 -3.93 7.28 -15.98
CA SER A 229 -5.38 7.41 -16.18
C SER A 229 -5.75 7.62 -17.66
N MET A 230 -4.94 8.38 -18.42
CA MET A 230 -5.07 8.51 -19.87
C MET A 230 -4.98 7.15 -20.57
N THR A 231 -4.04 6.29 -20.13
CA THR A 231 -3.89 4.91 -20.66
C THR A 231 -5.16 4.10 -20.44
N ASN A 232 -5.73 4.15 -19.23
CA ASN A 232 -6.91 3.37 -18.87
C ASN A 232 -8.20 3.95 -19.48
N ARG A 233 -8.24 5.26 -19.77
CA ARG A 233 -9.31 5.89 -20.53
C ARG A 233 -9.28 5.49 -22.02
N GLY A 234 -8.12 5.09 -22.53
CA GLY A 234 -7.94 4.69 -23.92
C GLY A 234 -7.54 5.83 -24.86
N ASP A 235 -6.82 6.80 -24.35
CA ASP A 235 -6.30 7.93 -25.13
C ASP A 235 -5.32 7.49 -26.24
N GLU A 236 -5.05 8.37 -27.17
CA GLU A 236 -4.11 8.12 -28.25
C GLU A 236 -2.68 7.89 -27.72
N LEU A 237 -2.01 6.86 -28.18
CA LEU A 237 -0.65 6.51 -27.74
C LEU A 237 0.34 7.68 -27.80
N LYS A 238 0.22 8.53 -28.83
CA LYS A 238 1.10 9.71 -29.01
C LYS A 238 0.97 10.70 -27.86
N ASP A 239 -0.26 10.90 -27.36
CA ASP A 239 -0.54 11.87 -26.31
C ASP A 239 -0.10 11.33 -24.96
N ILE A 240 -0.33 10.03 -24.71
CA ILE A 240 0.19 9.32 -23.52
C ILE A 240 1.71 9.34 -23.52
N ALA A 241 2.35 9.04 -24.67
CA ALA A 241 3.81 9.03 -24.79
C ALA A 241 4.41 10.40 -24.51
N ALA A 242 3.83 11.47 -25.07
CA ALA A 242 4.28 12.83 -24.82
C ALA A 242 4.18 13.17 -23.34
N HIS A 243 3.07 12.82 -22.68
CA HIS A 243 2.84 13.06 -21.26
C HIS A 243 3.85 12.28 -20.39
N MET A 244 3.98 10.98 -20.60
CA MET A 244 4.88 10.12 -19.82
C MET A 244 6.35 10.55 -19.94
N LEU A 245 6.79 10.96 -21.14
CA LEU A 245 8.14 11.48 -21.33
C LEU A 245 8.34 12.83 -20.63
N SER A 246 7.34 13.72 -20.66
CA SER A 246 7.37 14.98 -19.92
C SER A 246 7.47 14.75 -18.41
N CYS A 247 6.66 13.84 -17.89
CA CYS A 247 6.69 13.43 -16.49
C CYS A 247 8.06 12.85 -16.10
N TRP A 248 8.63 11.96 -16.92
CA TRP A 248 9.97 11.41 -16.70
C TRP A 248 11.07 12.48 -16.70
N MET A 249 11.00 13.48 -17.58
CA MET A 249 11.99 14.57 -17.62
C MET A 249 12.03 15.39 -16.33
N ARG A 250 10.94 15.46 -15.57
CA ARG A 250 10.88 16.15 -14.26
C ARG A 250 11.64 15.39 -13.17
N ARG A 251 11.66 14.03 -13.22
CA ARG A 251 12.38 13.14 -12.28
C ARG A 251 13.05 12.00 -13.06
N PRO A 252 14.16 12.26 -13.74
CA PRO A 252 14.77 11.29 -14.67
C PRO A 252 15.35 10.04 -13.99
N TRP A 253 15.44 10.03 -12.68
CA TRP A 253 15.81 8.86 -11.86
C TRP A 253 14.62 7.96 -11.50
N ARG A 254 13.39 8.35 -11.80
CA ARG A 254 12.17 7.56 -11.63
C ARG A 254 11.85 6.81 -12.93
N ALA A 255 11.91 5.48 -12.86
CA ALA A 255 11.72 4.62 -14.04
C ALA A 255 10.23 4.41 -14.42
N GLU A 256 9.30 4.61 -13.49
CA GLU A 256 7.91 4.24 -13.66
C GLU A 256 7.24 4.80 -14.92
N PRO A 257 7.41 6.09 -15.31
CA PRO A 257 6.77 6.61 -16.53
C PRO A 257 7.28 5.94 -17.82
N ILE A 258 8.62 5.77 -17.95
CA ILE A 258 9.18 5.16 -19.16
C ILE A 258 9.02 3.64 -19.17
N PHE A 259 8.97 2.99 -18.00
CA PHE A 259 8.60 1.59 -17.89
C PHE A 259 7.15 1.38 -18.36
N HIS A 260 6.21 2.20 -17.88
CA HIS A 260 4.82 2.15 -18.32
C HIS A 260 4.69 2.32 -19.85
N LEU A 261 5.37 3.33 -20.40
CA LEU A 261 5.38 3.58 -21.85
C LEU A 261 5.99 2.40 -22.62
N ALA A 262 7.06 1.80 -22.10
CA ALA A 262 7.68 0.61 -22.71
C ALA A 262 6.72 -0.57 -22.74
N MET A 263 5.93 -0.77 -21.71
CA MET A 263 4.90 -1.81 -21.65
C MET A 263 3.77 -1.54 -22.64
N MET A 264 3.38 -0.29 -22.85
CA MET A 264 2.42 0.07 -23.90
C MET A 264 2.94 -0.24 -25.29
N PHE A 265 4.21 0.09 -25.59
CA PHE A 265 4.85 -0.27 -26.85
C PHE A 265 4.92 -1.78 -27.04
N LYS A 266 5.30 -2.53 -26.00
CA LYS A 266 5.31 -3.99 -26.00
C LYS A 266 3.92 -4.56 -26.38
N ASN A 267 2.86 -4.08 -25.74
CA ASN A 267 1.49 -4.55 -25.97
C ASN A 267 1.01 -4.27 -27.41
N LYS A 268 1.59 -3.26 -28.07
CA LYS A 268 1.37 -2.95 -29.47
C LYS A 268 2.41 -3.60 -30.41
N GLN A 269 3.26 -4.50 -29.90
CA GLN A 269 4.34 -5.17 -30.64
C GLN A 269 5.38 -4.20 -31.27
N MET A 270 5.47 -3.02 -30.73
CA MET A 270 6.47 -2.02 -31.11
C MET A 270 7.79 -2.30 -30.37
N TRP A 271 8.41 -3.43 -30.72
CA TRP A 271 9.50 -4.03 -29.96
C TRP A 271 10.76 -3.18 -29.88
N HIS A 272 11.12 -2.46 -30.96
CA HIS A 272 12.30 -1.58 -30.95
C HIS A 272 12.14 -0.41 -29.97
N GLN A 273 10.96 0.20 -29.90
CA GLN A 273 10.65 1.30 -28.97
C GLN A 273 10.67 0.78 -27.53
N SER A 274 10.02 -0.36 -27.29
CA SER A 274 10.00 -1.02 -25.98
C SER A 274 11.43 -1.35 -25.51
N TYR A 275 12.25 -1.95 -26.39
CA TYR A 275 13.64 -2.29 -26.11
C TYR A 275 14.46 -1.07 -25.66
N GLN A 276 14.37 0.06 -26.37
CA GLN A 276 15.15 1.25 -26.03
C GLN A 276 14.81 1.82 -24.66
N LEU A 277 13.53 1.87 -24.31
CA LEU A 277 13.09 2.36 -22.99
C LEU A 277 13.45 1.37 -21.87
N LEU A 278 13.21 0.08 -22.09
CA LEU A 278 13.54 -0.95 -21.09
C LEU A 278 15.03 -1.08 -20.84
N LYS A 279 15.87 -0.84 -21.85
CA LYS A 279 17.33 -0.78 -21.67
C LYS A 279 17.72 0.29 -20.68
N SER A 280 17.06 1.45 -20.72
CA SER A 280 17.27 2.52 -19.73
C SER A 280 16.73 2.12 -18.36
N CYS A 281 15.50 1.61 -18.28
CA CYS A 281 14.88 1.17 -17.01
C CYS A 281 15.71 0.11 -16.28
N ALA A 282 16.19 -0.93 -17.01
CA ALA A 282 16.93 -2.05 -16.45
C ALA A 282 18.30 -1.68 -15.83
N THR A 283 18.77 -0.45 -16.07
CA THR A 283 20.03 0.08 -15.53
C THR A 283 19.83 1.17 -14.48
N MET A 284 18.60 1.60 -14.24
CA MET A 284 18.31 2.63 -13.22
C MET A 284 18.43 2.03 -11.81
N PRO A 285 19.16 2.69 -10.91
CA PRO A 285 19.19 2.29 -9.49
C PRO A 285 17.87 2.63 -8.80
N TYR A 286 17.60 1.95 -7.69
CA TYR A 286 16.47 2.29 -6.82
C TYR A 286 16.62 3.73 -6.31
N PRO A 287 15.57 4.58 -6.40
CA PRO A 287 15.63 5.99 -6.04
C PRO A 287 15.50 6.19 -4.52
N ASN A 288 16.56 5.93 -3.75
CA ASN A 288 16.56 5.99 -2.29
C ASN A 288 16.19 7.38 -1.70
N GLN A 289 16.26 8.44 -2.50
CA GLN A 289 15.86 9.79 -2.12
C GLN A 289 14.35 10.02 -2.17
N ASP A 290 13.61 9.16 -2.87
CA ASP A 290 12.16 9.23 -3.03
C ASP A 290 11.48 8.23 -2.07
N ILE A 291 10.35 8.63 -1.49
CA ILE A 291 9.62 7.81 -0.52
C ILE A 291 8.17 7.54 -0.92
N LEU A 292 7.63 8.33 -1.85
CA LEU A 292 6.21 8.23 -2.22
C LEU A 292 6.00 7.26 -3.38
N PHE A 293 5.31 6.15 -3.10
CA PHE A 293 4.83 5.18 -4.10
C PHE A 293 5.90 4.72 -5.11
N VAL A 294 7.15 4.49 -4.64
CA VAL A 294 8.19 3.88 -5.47
C VAL A 294 7.81 2.42 -5.71
N THR A 295 7.70 2.04 -6.98
CA THR A 295 7.38 0.67 -7.36
C THR A 295 8.67 -0.18 -7.35
N ALA A 296 9.03 -0.73 -6.19
CA ALA A 296 10.29 -1.46 -6.00
C ALA A 296 10.54 -2.52 -7.08
N GLY A 297 9.52 -3.30 -7.45
CA GLY A 297 9.63 -4.34 -8.47
C GLY A 297 10.14 -3.85 -9.82
N VAL A 298 9.86 -2.60 -10.21
CA VAL A 298 10.35 -2.00 -11.46
C VAL A 298 11.87 -1.93 -11.47
N TYR A 299 12.51 -1.63 -10.34
CA TYR A 299 13.96 -1.50 -10.19
C TYR A 299 14.65 -2.82 -9.88
N GLU A 300 13.98 -3.69 -9.15
CA GLU A 300 14.57 -4.93 -8.65
C GLU A 300 14.63 -6.05 -9.68
N TRP A 301 13.57 -6.20 -10.49
CA TRP A 301 13.51 -7.32 -11.44
C TRP A 301 12.64 -7.08 -12.68
N GLN A 302 11.52 -6.33 -12.60
CA GLN A 302 10.55 -6.24 -13.69
C GLN A 302 11.14 -5.60 -14.95
N SER A 303 11.89 -4.49 -14.80
CA SER A 303 12.52 -3.83 -15.96
C SER A 303 13.53 -4.73 -16.67
N LEU A 304 14.30 -5.50 -15.92
CA LEU A 304 15.29 -6.41 -16.48
C LEU A 304 14.61 -7.60 -17.18
N ASP A 305 13.52 -8.10 -16.63
CA ASP A 305 12.74 -9.18 -17.19
C ASP A 305 12.06 -8.79 -18.52
N GLU A 306 11.42 -7.65 -18.52
CA GLU A 306 10.78 -7.12 -19.73
C GLU A 306 11.80 -6.71 -20.79
N PHE A 307 12.99 -6.25 -20.37
CA PHE A 307 14.12 -5.99 -21.25
C PHE A 307 14.60 -7.29 -21.93
N ALA A 308 14.75 -8.38 -21.18
CA ALA A 308 15.11 -9.68 -21.76
C ALA A 308 14.11 -10.12 -22.84
N VAL A 309 12.81 -9.95 -22.60
CA VAL A 309 11.77 -10.24 -23.58
C VAL A 309 11.91 -9.35 -24.82
N ALA A 310 12.08 -8.05 -24.63
CA ALA A 310 12.22 -7.11 -25.75
C ALA A 310 13.48 -7.39 -26.58
N CYS A 311 14.61 -7.73 -25.93
CA CYS A 311 15.85 -8.15 -26.60
C CYS A 311 15.63 -9.30 -27.56
N TYR A 312 14.89 -10.34 -27.14
CA TYR A 312 14.58 -11.49 -27.99
C TYR A 312 13.87 -11.03 -29.27
N TRP A 313 12.82 -10.22 -29.14
CA TRP A 313 12.01 -9.78 -30.27
C TRP A 313 12.72 -8.81 -31.23
N VAL A 314 13.81 -8.17 -30.81
CA VAL A 314 14.64 -7.30 -31.67
C VAL A 314 15.93 -8.02 -32.15
N GLY A 315 16.06 -9.34 -31.91
CA GLY A 315 17.20 -10.14 -32.35
C GLY A 315 18.50 -9.90 -31.54
N LYS A 316 18.38 -9.33 -30.30
CA LYS A 316 19.52 -9.13 -29.39
C LYS A 316 19.63 -10.29 -28.41
N PHE A 317 19.91 -11.48 -28.93
CA PHE A 317 19.86 -12.72 -28.15
C PHE A 317 20.93 -12.79 -27.08
N ASP A 318 22.09 -12.20 -27.30
CA ASP A 318 23.18 -12.05 -26.33
C ASP A 318 22.73 -11.20 -25.13
N GLU A 319 22.12 -10.02 -25.37
CA GLU A 319 21.58 -9.16 -24.30
C GLU A 319 20.44 -9.86 -23.56
N CYS A 320 19.59 -10.61 -24.28
CA CYS A 320 18.52 -11.43 -23.70
C CYS A 320 19.07 -12.48 -22.73
N ALA A 321 20.08 -13.25 -23.16
CA ALA A 321 20.68 -14.30 -22.34
C ALA A 321 21.35 -13.74 -21.08
N VAL A 322 22.08 -12.63 -21.21
CA VAL A 322 22.70 -11.96 -20.07
C VAL A 322 21.66 -11.45 -19.07
N ALA A 323 20.59 -10.83 -19.53
CA ALA A 323 19.53 -10.34 -18.66
C ALA A 323 18.80 -11.49 -17.94
N ALA A 324 18.45 -12.56 -18.65
CA ALA A 324 17.81 -13.73 -18.08
C ALA A 324 18.70 -14.43 -17.05
N ALA A 325 20.00 -14.57 -17.32
CA ALA A 325 20.95 -15.16 -16.38
C ALA A 325 21.09 -14.34 -15.10
N LYS A 326 21.11 -12.99 -15.19
CA LYS A 326 21.11 -12.11 -14.01
C LYS A 326 19.86 -12.33 -13.15
N LEU A 327 18.68 -12.39 -13.76
CA LEU A 327 17.41 -12.60 -13.06
C LEU A 327 17.37 -13.97 -12.35
N ILE A 328 17.85 -15.04 -12.99
CA ILE A 328 17.89 -16.39 -12.40
C ILE A 328 18.74 -16.41 -11.12
N ASN A 329 19.80 -15.61 -11.07
CA ASN A 329 20.73 -15.54 -9.94
C ASN A 329 20.40 -14.41 -8.95
N SER A 330 19.34 -13.64 -9.19
CA SER A 330 18.94 -12.53 -8.30
C SER A 330 17.97 -13.01 -7.20
N PRO A 331 18.24 -12.70 -5.93
CA PRO A 331 17.31 -12.99 -4.84
C PRO A 331 16.02 -12.16 -4.92
N SER A 332 16.02 -11.05 -5.66
CA SER A 332 14.85 -10.19 -5.86
C SER A 332 13.88 -10.73 -6.90
N THR A 333 14.27 -11.76 -7.68
CA THR A 333 13.37 -12.35 -8.68
C THR A 333 12.38 -13.30 -7.99
N PRO A 334 11.06 -13.05 -8.09
CA PRO A 334 10.08 -13.94 -7.47
C PRO A 334 10.15 -15.37 -8.05
N PRO A 335 10.14 -16.40 -7.18
CA PRO A 335 10.33 -17.79 -7.62
C PRO A 335 9.36 -18.28 -8.70
N GLU A 336 8.12 -17.77 -8.68
CA GLU A 336 7.08 -18.10 -9.67
C GLU A 336 7.42 -17.66 -11.10
N HIS A 337 8.34 -16.70 -11.28
CA HIS A 337 8.77 -16.23 -12.60
C HIS A 337 9.99 -17.01 -13.15
N LEU A 338 10.75 -17.71 -12.29
CA LEU A 338 12.00 -18.36 -12.68
C LEU A 338 11.86 -19.37 -13.82
N VAL A 339 10.77 -20.15 -13.84
CA VAL A 339 10.50 -21.13 -14.91
C VAL A 339 10.38 -20.42 -16.26
N ARG A 340 9.63 -19.33 -16.32
CA ARG A 340 9.45 -18.54 -17.55
C ARG A 340 10.75 -17.87 -17.98
N ILE A 341 11.50 -17.30 -17.04
CA ILE A 341 12.77 -16.62 -17.31
C ILE A 341 13.83 -17.61 -17.86
N ARG A 342 13.92 -18.80 -17.29
CA ARG A 342 14.80 -19.88 -17.82
C ARG A 342 14.40 -20.30 -19.23
N LYS A 343 13.11 -20.33 -19.53
CA LYS A 343 12.63 -20.59 -20.88
C LYS A 343 13.05 -19.48 -21.85
N ASN A 344 13.02 -18.22 -21.43
CA ASN A 344 13.50 -17.10 -22.24
C ASN A 344 15.00 -17.22 -22.52
N LEU A 345 15.81 -17.58 -21.50
CA LEU A 345 17.24 -17.86 -21.68
C LEU A 345 17.47 -18.95 -22.71
N TRP A 346 16.77 -20.07 -22.58
CA TRP A 346 16.89 -21.19 -23.56
C TRP A 346 16.55 -20.77 -24.97
N PHE A 347 15.49 -19.95 -25.19
CA PHE A 347 15.18 -19.47 -26.54
C PHE A 347 16.32 -18.62 -27.11
N ALA A 348 16.91 -17.73 -26.32
CA ALA A 348 18.02 -16.90 -26.74
C ALA A 348 19.27 -17.73 -27.10
N GLU A 349 19.64 -18.71 -26.25
CA GLU A 349 20.75 -19.64 -26.48
C GLU A 349 20.56 -20.46 -27.75
N LYS A 350 19.33 -20.90 -28.02
CA LYS A 350 18.98 -21.64 -29.25
C LYS A 350 19.22 -20.79 -30.51
N GLU A 351 18.79 -19.54 -30.52
CA GLU A 351 18.99 -18.64 -31.67
C GLU A 351 20.49 -18.29 -31.87
N MET A 352 21.29 -18.30 -30.82
CA MET A 352 22.75 -18.11 -30.88
C MET A 352 23.53 -19.40 -31.31
N GLY A 353 22.83 -20.55 -31.48
CA GLY A 353 23.50 -21.81 -31.74
C GLY A 353 24.27 -22.40 -30.55
N ALA A 354 24.10 -21.82 -29.37
CA ALA A 354 24.70 -22.27 -28.10
C ALA A 354 23.88 -23.38 -27.39
N TYR A 355 22.91 -23.95 -28.09
CA TYR A 355 22.00 -24.97 -27.58
C TYR A 355 22.69 -26.29 -27.33
N SER A 356 22.48 -26.91 -26.15
CA SER A 356 22.73 -28.33 -25.92
C SER A 356 21.44 -29.05 -25.51
N GLU A 357 21.22 -30.27 -25.98
CA GLU A 357 20.09 -31.11 -25.56
C GLU A 357 20.13 -31.41 -24.05
N GLU A 358 21.31 -31.42 -23.47
CA GLU A 358 21.53 -31.64 -22.05
C GLU A 358 20.95 -30.48 -21.22
N ASN A 359 21.15 -29.24 -21.65
CA ASN A 359 20.58 -28.05 -20.98
C ASN A 359 19.05 -28.08 -21.04
N LEU A 360 18.45 -28.54 -22.13
CA LEU A 360 17.00 -28.73 -22.25
C LEU A 360 16.48 -29.81 -21.28
N ARG A 361 17.15 -30.96 -21.20
CA ARG A 361 16.75 -32.05 -20.29
C ARG A 361 16.83 -31.60 -18.84
N ASN A 362 17.89 -30.89 -18.45
CA ASN A 362 18.05 -30.33 -17.12
C ASN A 362 16.95 -29.34 -16.81
N PHE A 363 16.62 -28.42 -17.74
CA PHE A 363 15.53 -27.49 -17.59
C PHE A 363 14.17 -28.19 -17.43
N LEU A 364 13.85 -29.16 -18.27
CA LEU A 364 12.59 -29.92 -18.22
C LEU A 364 12.46 -30.70 -16.88
N THR A 365 13.56 -31.26 -16.42
CA THR A 365 13.61 -32.00 -15.15
C THR A 365 13.34 -31.05 -13.97
N GLU A 366 13.93 -29.86 -14.00
CA GLU A 366 13.75 -28.85 -12.95
C GLU A 366 12.32 -28.28 -12.94
N VAL A 367 11.73 -28.04 -14.11
CA VAL A 367 10.32 -27.65 -14.24
C VAL A 367 9.41 -28.72 -13.64
N LYS A 368 9.67 -30.00 -13.95
CA LYS A 368 8.90 -31.11 -13.42
C LYS A 368 8.99 -31.19 -11.89
N ASN A 369 10.19 -31.10 -11.34
CA ASN A 369 10.41 -31.13 -9.87
C ASN A 369 9.74 -29.93 -9.17
N ASN A 370 9.76 -28.74 -9.74
CA ASN A 370 9.09 -27.55 -9.19
C ASN A 370 7.56 -27.66 -9.22
N VAL A 371 7.00 -28.32 -10.24
CA VAL A 371 5.55 -28.58 -10.31
C VAL A 371 5.16 -29.64 -9.27
N GLU A 372 5.92 -30.71 -9.13
CA GLU A 372 5.66 -31.78 -8.15
C GLU A 372 5.76 -31.26 -6.71
N ASN A 373 6.76 -30.42 -6.39
CA ASN A 373 6.91 -29.81 -5.07
C ASN A 373 5.77 -28.82 -4.73
N LYS A 374 5.19 -28.13 -5.70
CA LYS A 374 4.02 -27.25 -5.48
C LYS A 374 2.76 -28.05 -5.11
N TYR A 375 2.58 -29.22 -5.67
CA TYR A 375 1.45 -30.09 -5.35
C TYR A 375 1.63 -30.81 -4.00
N THR A 376 2.84 -31.21 -3.62
CA THR A 376 3.12 -31.82 -2.31
C THR A 376 2.96 -30.82 -1.16
N THR A 377 3.44 -29.58 -1.30
CA THR A 377 3.24 -28.53 -0.26
C THR A 377 1.78 -28.07 -0.13
N HIS A 378 0.96 -28.20 -1.17
CA HIS A 378 -0.47 -27.94 -1.09
C HIS A 378 -1.23 -29.12 -0.44
N ALA A 379 -0.83 -30.37 -0.70
CA ALA A 379 -1.40 -31.56 -0.07
C ALA A 379 -1.10 -31.62 1.44
N GLU A 380 0.14 -31.30 1.84
CA GLU A 380 0.51 -31.21 3.26
C GLU A 380 -0.21 -30.10 4.03
N ARG A 381 -0.56 -28.98 3.38
CA ARG A 381 -1.38 -27.91 4.01
C ARG A 381 -2.86 -28.26 4.12
N THR A 382 -3.39 -29.11 3.26
CA THR A 382 -4.77 -29.60 3.34
C THR A 382 -4.92 -30.73 4.36
N GLU A 383 -3.92 -31.58 4.57
CA GLU A 383 -3.97 -32.63 5.60
C GLU A 383 -3.81 -32.09 7.03
N VAL A 384 -3.19 -30.93 7.24
CA VAL A 384 -3.05 -30.30 8.58
C VAL A 384 -4.32 -29.54 8.99
N SER A 385 -5.22 -29.19 8.06
CA SER A 385 -6.49 -28.52 8.38
C SER A 385 -7.62 -29.48 8.84
N ASP A 386 -7.48 -30.79 8.60
CA ASP A 386 -8.50 -31.79 8.96
C ASP A 386 -8.27 -32.49 10.33
N ILE A 387 -7.23 -32.11 11.09
CA ILE A 387 -6.92 -32.77 12.40
C ILE A 387 -7.42 -31.97 13.63
N HIS A 388 -8.03 -30.81 13.46
CA HIS A 388 -8.63 -30.05 14.58
C HIS A 388 -10.13 -29.80 14.42
N GLY A 389 -10.85 -30.85 14.13
CA GLY A 389 -12.32 -30.93 14.22
C GLY A 389 -12.74 -31.90 15.30
N VAL A 390 -12.66 -31.50 16.58
CA VAL A 390 -13.57 -31.96 17.69
C VAL A 390 -13.71 -30.81 18.67
#